data_6b26acc536d5ef7da7c0aedb66cfb3e0
#
_entry.id   6b26acc536d5ef7da7c0aedb66cfb3e0
#
_cell.length_a   1.000
_cell.length_b   1.000
_cell.length_c   1.000
_cell.angle_alpha   90.00
_cell.angle_beta   90.00
_cell.angle_gamma   90.00
#
_symmetry.space_group_name_H-M   'P 1'
#
loop_
_entity.id
_entity.type
_entity.pdbx_description
1 polymer ?
#
loop_
_entity_poly.entity_id
_entity_poly.type
_entity_poly.pdbx_seq_one_letter_code
_entity_poly.pdbx_strand_id
1 'polypeptide(L)'
;MLFICLSGCSKMTDEQLSESEKQYPDQESWSSQITLTKDGQKRALVDAGHLTKYNNMAYVSMDENVEIDFFNNEERHLSHLKSKTAIVYESTNDLIAKGDVVVVSDSGVTLYTQELKWNHEKERILSEGFIIFVTEQDTLNGVGFESDSDLKNWIIRKPTGVTEREFND
;
A
#
# COMPACT_ATOMS: atom_id res chain seq x y z
N MET A 1 -29.99 15.27 68.37
CA MET A 1 -30.14 14.65 67.03
C MET A 1 -29.01 15.20 66.15
N LEU A 2 -27.93 14.43 66.04
CA LEU A 2 -26.68 14.87 65.40
C LEU A 2 -26.61 14.24 64.01
N PHE A 3 -26.64 15.07 62.98
CA PHE A 3 -26.48 14.64 61.57
C PHE A 3 -24.99 14.73 61.17
N ILE A 4 -24.36 13.62 60.93
CA ILE A 4 -23.01 13.55 60.39
C ILE A 4 -23.11 13.39 58.89
N CYS A 5 -22.76 14.43 58.11
CA CYS A 5 -22.55 14.33 56.67
C CYS A 5 -21.16 13.75 56.38
N LEU A 6 -21.09 12.53 55.84
CA LEU A 6 -19.91 11.93 55.26
C LEU A 6 -19.80 12.36 53.81
N SER A 7 -18.90 13.34 53.52
CA SER A 7 -18.46 13.68 52.17
C SER A 7 -17.43 12.65 51.68
N GLY A 8 -17.86 11.70 50.88
CA GLY A 8 -16.97 10.79 50.15
C GLY A 8 -16.39 11.46 48.91
N CYS A 9 -15.10 11.87 48.96
CA CYS A 9 -14.32 12.22 47.77
C CYS A 9 -13.92 10.90 47.09
N SER A 10 -14.55 10.59 45.98
CA SER A 10 -14.08 9.56 45.07
C SER A 10 -12.90 10.08 44.28
N LYS A 11 -11.69 9.56 44.52
CA LYS A 11 -10.54 9.78 43.64
C LYS A 11 -10.78 8.97 42.38
N MET A 12 -10.96 9.64 41.25
CA MET A 12 -10.87 9.00 39.95
C MET A 12 -9.44 8.47 39.79
N THR A 13 -9.28 7.18 39.66
CA THR A 13 -8.00 6.53 39.38
C THR A 13 -7.58 6.78 37.93
N ASP A 14 -6.29 7.04 37.69
CA ASP A 14 -5.67 7.30 36.38
C ASP A 14 -5.92 6.18 35.33
N GLU A 15 -6.44 5.03 35.74
CA GLU A 15 -6.82 3.95 34.81
C GLU A 15 -8.05 4.24 33.96
N GLN A 16 -8.94 5.17 34.38
CA GLN A 16 -10.14 5.53 33.59
C GLN A 16 -9.86 6.53 32.47
N LEU A 17 -8.69 7.19 32.46
CA LEU A 17 -8.30 8.11 31.40
C LEU A 17 -7.68 7.42 30.19
N SER A 18 -7.20 6.16 30.32
CA SER A 18 -6.56 5.43 29.23
C SER A 18 -7.54 4.67 28.31
N GLU A 19 -8.74 4.38 28.76
CA GLU A 19 -9.75 3.70 27.92
C GLU A 19 -10.51 4.63 26.95
N SER A 20 -10.51 5.94 27.21
CA SER A 20 -11.23 6.90 26.35
C SER A 20 -10.48 7.27 25.06
N GLU A 21 -9.22 6.82 24.87
CA GLU A 21 -8.42 7.09 23.66
C GLU A 21 -8.24 5.87 22.74
N LYS A 22 -8.72 4.70 23.10
CA LYS A 22 -8.71 3.56 22.17
C LYS A 22 -9.81 3.75 21.13
N GLN A 23 -9.45 4.33 19.99
CA GLN A 23 -10.31 4.38 18.82
C GLN A 23 -10.36 2.97 18.21
N TYR A 24 -11.48 2.28 18.40
CA TYR A 24 -11.74 1.00 17.73
C TYR A 24 -12.13 1.25 16.27
N PRO A 25 -11.76 0.37 15.33
CA PRO A 25 -12.25 0.49 13.96
C PRO A 25 -13.77 0.30 13.90
N ASP A 26 -14.42 1.02 13.00
CA ASP A 26 -15.86 0.86 12.73
C ASP A 26 -16.13 -0.43 11.96
N GLN A 27 -15.16 -0.88 11.19
CA GLN A 27 -15.18 -2.14 10.46
C GLN A 27 -13.81 -2.80 10.54
N GLU A 28 -13.81 -4.09 10.84
CA GLU A 28 -12.63 -4.94 10.86
C GLU A 28 -12.97 -6.27 10.19
N SER A 29 -12.04 -6.80 9.40
CA SER A 29 -12.25 -8.02 8.64
C SER A 29 -10.93 -8.76 8.42
N TRP A 30 -10.98 -10.08 8.38
CA TRP A 30 -9.84 -10.97 8.14
C TRP A 30 -10.01 -11.72 6.84
N SER A 31 -8.89 -12.04 6.18
CA SER A 31 -8.86 -12.70 4.87
C SER A 31 -9.76 -12.00 3.86
N SER A 32 -9.54 -10.69 3.72
CA SER A 32 -10.38 -9.79 2.95
C SER A 32 -9.84 -9.58 1.54
N GLN A 33 -10.77 -9.41 0.59
CA GLN A 33 -10.44 -9.10 -0.78
C GLN A 33 -11.17 -7.84 -1.24
N ILE A 34 -10.44 -6.92 -1.89
CA ILE A 34 -10.99 -5.70 -2.49
C ILE A 34 -10.72 -5.72 -3.99
N THR A 35 -11.76 -5.54 -4.81
CA THR A 35 -11.63 -5.37 -6.24
C THR A 35 -11.76 -3.90 -6.62
N LEU A 36 -10.72 -3.34 -7.23
CA LEU A 36 -10.74 -1.98 -7.77
C LEU A 36 -11.07 -2.05 -9.27
N THR A 37 -12.11 -1.31 -9.65
CA THR A 37 -12.62 -1.32 -11.03
C THR A 37 -12.58 0.08 -11.65
N LYS A 38 -12.40 0.13 -12.98
CA LYS A 38 -12.53 1.34 -13.78
C LYS A 38 -13.37 1.01 -15.01
N ASP A 39 -14.40 1.79 -15.27
CA ASP A 39 -15.36 1.56 -16.36
C ASP A 39 -15.98 0.15 -16.34
N GLY A 40 -16.23 -0.37 -15.13
CA GLY A 40 -16.80 -1.70 -14.90
C GLY A 40 -15.84 -2.87 -15.10
N GLN A 41 -14.58 -2.62 -15.44
CA GLN A 41 -13.55 -3.65 -15.63
C GLN A 41 -12.58 -3.66 -14.45
N LYS A 42 -12.17 -4.86 -14.03
CA LYS A 42 -11.19 -5.04 -12.95
C LYS A 42 -9.83 -4.49 -13.36
N ARG A 43 -9.23 -3.67 -12.47
CA ARG A 43 -7.89 -3.10 -12.63
C ARG A 43 -6.92 -3.56 -11.58
N ALA A 44 -7.40 -3.76 -10.34
CA ALA A 44 -6.61 -4.37 -9.31
C ALA A 44 -7.47 -5.27 -8.41
N LEU A 45 -6.86 -6.33 -7.90
CA LEU A 45 -7.39 -7.22 -6.88
C LEU A 45 -6.43 -7.16 -5.70
N VAL A 46 -6.92 -6.78 -4.53
CA VAL A 46 -6.13 -6.64 -3.31
C VAL A 46 -6.58 -7.69 -2.32
N ASP A 47 -5.67 -8.55 -1.91
CA ASP A 47 -5.86 -9.54 -0.86
C ASP A 47 -5.07 -9.12 0.39
N ALA A 48 -5.68 -9.23 1.57
CA ALA A 48 -5.04 -8.92 2.85
C ALA A 48 -5.49 -9.88 3.94
N GLY A 49 -4.56 -10.25 4.82
CA GLY A 49 -4.88 -11.05 6.01
C GLY A 49 -5.79 -10.30 6.97
N HIS A 50 -5.60 -9.00 7.10
CA HIS A 50 -6.38 -8.13 7.98
C HIS A 50 -6.67 -6.78 7.32
N LEU A 51 -7.89 -6.27 7.55
CA LEU A 51 -8.40 -5.00 7.03
C LEU A 51 -9.10 -4.22 8.14
N THR A 52 -8.81 -2.92 8.24
CA THR A 52 -9.47 -2.00 9.15
C THR A 52 -10.00 -0.76 8.43
N LYS A 53 -11.15 -0.28 8.87
CA LYS A 53 -11.76 0.96 8.41
C LYS A 53 -12.28 1.78 9.59
N TYR A 54 -12.06 3.09 9.52
CA TYR A 54 -12.61 4.08 10.43
C TYR A 54 -13.47 5.05 9.63
N ASN A 55 -14.70 5.30 10.06
CA ASN A 55 -15.65 6.17 9.34
C ASN A 55 -15.18 7.61 9.18
N ASN A 56 -14.28 8.07 10.06
CA ASN A 56 -13.67 9.39 9.98
C ASN A 56 -12.44 9.45 9.06
N MET A 57 -12.00 8.32 8.50
CA MET A 57 -10.88 8.24 7.56
C MET A 57 -11.40 7.98 6.15
N ALA A 58 -10.79 8.64 5.18
CA ALA A 58 -11.17 8.50 3.77
C ALA A 58 -10.41 7.34 3.08
N TYR A 59 -9.97 6.34 3.84
CA TYR A 59 -9.24 5.18 3.32
C TYR A 59 -9.51 3.92 4.14
N VAL A 60 -9.26 2.78 3.51
CA VAL A 60 -9.18 1.46 4.13
C VAL A 60 -7.72 1.09 4.32
N SER A 61 -7.35 0.64 5.52
CA SER A 61 -6.01 0.15 5.85
C SER A 61 -5.97 -1.37 5.82
N MET A 62 -4.88 -1.94 5.32
CA MET A 62 -4.67 -3.38 5.19
C MET A 62 -3.28 -3.75 5.66
N ASP A 63 -3.17 -4.90 6.33
CA ASP A 63 -1.92 -5.51 6.76
C ASP A 63 -2.02 -7.05 6.72
N GLU A 64 -0.97 -7.73 7.21
CA GLU A 64 -0.85 -9.19 7.21
C GLU A 64 -0.92 -9.81 5.81
N ASN A 65 0.24 -9.87 5.14
CA ASN A 65 0.39 -10.46 3.81
C ASN A 65 -0.48 -9.76 2.74
N VAL A 66 -0.21 -8.50 2.49
CA VAL A 66 -0.89 -7.77 1.43
C VAL A 66 -0.33 -8.19 0.08
N GLU A 67 -1.20 -8.69 -0.78
CA GLU A 67 -0.92 -9.06 -2.16
C GLU A 67 -1.86 -8.31 -3.11
N ILE A 68 -1.33 -7.86 -4.25
CA ILE A 68 -2.10 -7.06 -5.20
C ILE A 68 -1.79 -7.54 -6.61
N ASP A 69 -2.82 -7.97 -7.32
CA ASP A 69 -2.74 -8.30 -8.74
C ASP A 69 -3.27 -7.15 -9.58
N PHE A 70 -2.49 -6.72 -10.58
CA PHE A 70 -2.89 -5.69 -11.54
C PHE A 70 -3.33 -6.29 -12.87
N PHE A 71 -4.33 -5.66 -13.49
CA PHE A 71 -4.95 -6.14 -14.72
C PHE A 71 -5.05 -5.03 -15.76
N ASN A 72 -4.99 -5.41 -17.04
CA ASN A 72 -5.21 -4.49 -18.16
C ASN A 72 -6.72 -4.30 -18.46
N ASN A 73 -7.01 -3.53 -19.52
CA ASN A 73 -8.39 -3.26 -19.96
C ASN A 73 -9.16 -4.47 -20.45
N GLU A 74 -8.49 -5.59 -20.70
CA GLU A 74 -9.09 -6.86 -21.09
C GLU A 74 -9.11 -7.86 -19.92
N GLU A 75 -8.86 -7.35 -18.69
CA GLU A 75 -8.77 -8.13 -17.45
C GLU A 75 -7.70 -9.22 -17.49
N ARG A 76 -6.67 -9.07 -18.35
CA ARG A 76 -5.49 -9.95 -18.32
C ARG A 76 -4.54 -9.47 -17.23
N HIS A 77 -3.99 -10.41 -16.49
CA HIS A 77 -2.99 -10.16 -15.46
C HIS A 77 -1.75 -9.47 -16.06
N LEU A 78 -1.16 -8.53 -15.32
CA LEU A 78 0.01 -7.76 -15.72
C LEU A 78 1.19 -7.93 -14.78
N SER A 79 0.92 -7.85 -13.48
CA SER A 79 1.94 -7.93 -12.44
C SER A 79 1.32 -8.24 -11.08
N HIS A 80 2.14 -8.78 -10.20
CA HIS A 80 1.82 -9.11 -8.82
C HIS A 80 2.70 -8.29 -7.87
N LEU A 81 2.10 -7.67 -6.86
CA LEU A 81 2.78 -6.89 -5.83
C LEU A 81 2.59 -7.55 -4.47
N LYS A 82 3.67 -7.59 -3.68
CA LYS A 82 3.64 -7.95 -2.26
C LYS A 82 4.14 -6.79 -1.42
N SER A 83 3.53 -6.60 -0.24
CA SER A 83 3.94 -5.60 0.76
C SER A 83 3.53 -6.00 2.17
N LYS A 84 4.06 -5.28 3.17
CA LYS A 84 3.64 -5.49 4.56
C LYS A 84 2.29 -4.86 4.85
N THR A 85 2.06 -3.66 4.31
CA THR A 85 0.82 -2.90 4.51
C THR A 85 0.40 -2.21 3.23
N ALA A 86 -0.89 -1.91 3.11
CA ALA A 86 -1.42 -1.04 2.07
C ALA A 86 -2.58 -0.19 2.59
N ILE A 87 -2.82 0.92 1.92
CA ILE A 87 -4.03 1.71 2.08
C ILE A 87 -4.67 1.95 0.71
N VAL A 88 -6.01 1.96 0.67
CA VAL A 88 -6.80 2.33 -0.51
C VAL A 88 -7.65 3.53 -0.15
N TYR A 89 -7.50 4.62 -0.91
CA TYR A 89 -8.31 5.82 -0.75
C TYR A 89 -9.68 5.63 -1.41
N GLU A 90 -10.76 5.74 -0.64
CA GLU A 90 -12.12 5.44 -1.11
C GLU A 90 -12.61 6.38 -2.22
N SER A 91 -12.14 7.64 -2.21
CA SER A 91 -12.59 8.64 -3.19
C SER A 91 -11.94 8.50 -4.57
N THR A 92 -10.71 7.99 -4.63
CA THR A 92 -9.91 7.94 -5.87
C THR A 92 -9.56 6.52 -6.30
N ASN A 93 -9.74 5.52 -5.42
CA ASN A 93 -9.20 4.17 -5.55
C ASN A 93 -7.67 4.13 -5.72
N ASP A 94 -6.97 5.23 -5.41
CA ASP A 94 -5.50 5.22 -5.34
C ASP A 94 -5.04 4.29 -4.22
N LEU A 95 -3.96 3.57 -4.46
CA LEU A 95 -3.39 2.63 -3.50
C LEU A 95 -1.97 3.03 -3.14
N ILE A 96 -1.59 2.88 -1.87
CA ILE A 96 -0.21 3.02 -1.39
C ILE A 96 0.18 1.74 -0.67
N ALA A 97 1.19 1.04 -1.17
CA ALA A 97 1.81 -0.13 -0.55
C ALA A 97 3.10 0.27 0.15
N LYS A 98 3.35 -0.28 1.35
CA LYS A 98 4.53 0.04 2.16
C LYS A 98 5.15 -1.20 2.80
N GLY A 99 6.46 -1.13 2.99
CA GLY A 99 7.27 -2.14 3.67
C GLY A 99 7.62 -3.31 2.76
N ASP A 100 8.89 -3.41 2.41
CA ASP A 100 9.46 -4.47 1.58
C ASP A 100 8.64 -4.76 0.32
N VAL A 101 8.29 -3.69 -0.40
CA VAL A 101 7.44 -3.77 -1.59
C VAL A 101 8.22 -4.44 -2.72
N VAL A 102 7.63 -5.50 -3.27
CA VAL A 102 8.15 -6.24 -4.42
C VAL A 102 7.04 -6.32 -5.48
N VAL A 103 7.33 -5.86 -6.69
CA VAL A 103 6.44 -6.02 -7.85
C VAL A 103 7.11 -6.92 -8.87
N VAL A 104 6.42 -7.96 -9.31
CA VAL A 104 6.88 -8.87 -10.37
C VAL A 104 5.89 -8.80 -11.52
N SER A 105 6.36 -8.42 -12.70
CA SER A 105 5.52 -8.43 -13.90
C SER A 105 5.51 -9.81 -14.56
N ASP A 106 4.49 -10.08 -15.36
CA ASP A 106 4.39 -11.32 -16.15
C ASP A 106 5.52 -11.49 -17.17
N SER A 107 6.21 -10.39 -17.51
CA SER A 107 7.43 -10.41 -18.33
C SER A 107 8.69 -10.79 -17.56
N GLY A 108 8.62 -11.06 -16.25
CA GLY A 108 9.76 -11.42 -15.40
C GLY A 108 10.56 -10.23 -14.85
N VAL A 109 10.15 -9.00 -15.16
CA VAL A 109 10.78 -7.79 -14.59
C VAL A 109 10.35 -7.62 -13.14
N THR A 110 11.29 -7.28 -12.24
CA THR A 110 11.03 -7.13 -10.81
C THR A 110 11.46 -5.75 -10.31
N LEU A 111 10.59 -5.10 -9.54
CA LEU A 111 10.85 -3.84 -8.85
C LEU A 111 10.84 -4.07 -7.33
N TYR A 112 11.88 -3.58 -6.65
CA TYR A 112 11.97 -3.55 -5.18
C TYR A 112 11.99 -2.10 -4.70
N THR A 113 11.18 -1.79 -3.67
CA THR A 113 11.14 -0.47 -3.03
C THR A 113 10.58 -0.58 -1.61
N GLN A 114 10.58 0.53 -0.85
CA GLN A 114 9.94 0.58 0.48
C GLN A 114 8.54 1.16 0.45
N GLU A 115 8.22 1.96 -0.56
CA GLU A 115 6.89 2.54 -0.76
C GLU A 115 6.59 2.64 -2.24
N LEU A 116 5.37 2.27 -2.60
CA LEU A 116 4.87 2.34 -3.95
C LEU A 116 3.45 2.89 -3.93
N LYS A 117 3.19 3.87 -4.78
CA LYS A 117 1.85 4.40 -5.04
C LYS A 117 1.37 3.90 -6.41
N TRP A 118 0.16 3.38 -6.47
CA TRP A 118 -0.56 3.16 -7.71
C TRP A 118 -1.65 4.23 -7.85
N ASN A 119 -1.56 5.02 -8.91
CA ASN A 119 -2.58 5.98 -9.27
C ASN A 119 -3.61 5.29 -10.17
N HIS A 120 -4.83 5.12 -9.65
CA HIS A 120 -5.90 4.38 -10.30
C HIS A 120 -6.35 5.02 -11.62
N GLU A 121 -6.52 6.35 -11.64
CA GLU A 121 -7.00 7.07 -12.83
C GLU A 121 -6.02 6.99 -13.99
N LYS A 122 -4.72 7.12 -13.71
CA LYS A 122 -3.65 7.08 -14.71
C LYS A 122 -3.11 5.68 -14.98
N GLU A 123 -3.47 4.69 -14.15
CA GLU A 123 -2.92 3.32 -14.17
C GLU A 123 -1.38 3.31 -14.12
N ARG A 124 -0.81 4.21 -13.27
CA ARG A 124 0.65 4.39 -13.13
C ARG A 124 1.12 4.00 -11.75
N ILE A 125 2.27 3.32 -11.74
CA ILE A 125 3.03 2.97 -10.55
C ILE A 125 4.11 4.03 -10.32
N LEU A 126 4.22 4.56 -9.10
CA LEU A 126 5.17 5.58 -8.70
C LEU A 126 5.88 5.20 -7.40
N SER A 127 7.18 5.44 -7.32
CA SER A 127 7.95 5.42 -6.08
C SER A 127 8.84 6.66 -6.03
N GLU A 128 8.81 7.41 -4.93
CA GLU A 128 9.69 8.56 -4.72
C GLU A 128 11.01 8.15 -4.05
N GLY A 129 11.06 6.97 -3.46
CA GLY A 129 12.20 6.45 -2.73
C GLY A 129 13.24 5.77 -3.60
N PHE A 130 14.17 5.09 -2.93
CA PHE A 130 15.15 4.23 -3.57
C PHE A 130 14.48 2.98 -4.13
N ILE A 131 14.91 2.60 -5.33
CA ILE A 131 14.45 1.41 -6.03
C ILE A 131 15.60 0.54 -6.51
N ILE A 132 15.33 -0.76 -6.63
CA ILE A 132 16.12 -1.71 -7.40
C ILE A 132 15.21 -2.28 -8.47
N PHE A 133 15.59 -2.16 -9.73
CA PHE A 133 14.82 -2.61 -10.88
C PHE A 133 15.62 -3.66 -11.64
N VAL A 134 15.09 -4.89 -11.67
CA VAL A 134 15.77 -6.07 -12.23
C VAL A 134 15.06 -6.51 -13.49
N THR A 135 15.80 -6.62 -14.58
CA THR A 135 15.38 -7.18 -15.86
C THR A 135 16.16 -8.46 -16.13
N GLU A 136 15.87 -9.16 -17.22
CA GLU A 136 16.67 -10.32 -17.65
C GLU A 136 18.14 -9.99 -17.92
N GLN A 137 18.46 -8.74 -18.28
CA GLN A 137 19.78 -8.34 -18.72
C GLN A 137 20.52 -7.46 -17.72
N ASP A 138 19.80 -6.63 -16.93
CA ASP A 138 20.39 -5.58 -16.11
C ASP A 138 19.73 -5.48 -14.73
N THR A 139 20.50 -4.99 -13.76
CA THR A 139 20.00 -4.49 -12.48
C THR A 139 20.27 -3.00 -12.39
N LEU A 140 19.21 -2.22 -12.33
CA LEU A 140 19.27 -0.76 -12.26
C LEU A 140 18.86 -0.28 -10.88
N ASN A 141 19.58 0.68 -10.34
CA ASN A 141 19.27 1.30 -9.06
C ASN A 141 19.01 2.80 -9.25
N GLY A 142 18.21 3.39 -8.39
CA GLY A 142 17.96 4.83 -8.46
C GLY A 142 16.99 5.34 -7.41
N VAL A 143 16.68 6.62 -7.50
CA VAL A 143 15.69 7.30 -6.66
C VAL A 143 14.63 7.93 -7.56
N GLY A 144 13.38 7.65 -7.26
CA GLY A 144 12.24 8.08 -8.05
C GLY A 144 12.02 7.19 -9.28
N PHE A 145 10.89 6.50 -9.28
CA PHE A 145 10.49 5.56 -10.34
C PHE A 145 9.05 5.85 -10.76
N GLU A 146 8.78 5.69 -12.03
CA GLU A 146 7.45 5.74 -12.60
C GLU A 146 7.34 4.70 -13.72
N SER A 147 6.21 3.98 -13.77
CA SER A 147 5.93 2.98 -14.82
C SER A 147 4.44 2.78 -15.01
N ASP A 148 4.06 2.09 -16.08
CA ASP A 148 2.78 1.40 -16.19
C ASP A 148 2.75 0.15 -15.27
N SER A 149 1.57 -0.45 -15.12
CA SER A 149 1.39 -1.57 -14.19
C SER A 149 2.05 -2.88 -14.64
N ASP A 150 2.49 -3.00 -15.89
CA ASP A 150 3.24 -4.16 -16.41
C ASP A 150 4.77 -3.96 -16.43
N LEU A 151 5.25 -2.84 -15.86
CA LEU A 151 6.67 -2.46 -15.76
C LEU A 151 7.42 -2.36 -17.11
N LYS A 152 6.71 -2.10 -18.22
CA LYS A 152 7.33 -1.98 -19.57
C LYS A 152 7.79 -0.58 -19.89
N ASN A 153 6.96 0.44 -19.58
CA ASN A 153 7.26 1.85 -19.90
C ASN A 153 7.66 2.59 -18.63
N TRP A 154 8.92 2.42 -18.24
CA TRP A 154 9.46 2.92 -16.97
C TRP A 154 10.45 4.08 -17.14
N ILE A 155 10.57 4.88 -16.08
CA ILE A 155 11.53 5.96 -15.95
C ILE A 155 12.12 5.92 -14.54
N ILE A 156 13.45 5.96 -14.43
CA ILE A 156 14.16 6.20 -13.16
C ILE A 156 14.67 7.64 -13.20
N ARG A 157 14.21 8.49 -12.28
CA ARG A 157 14.52 9.94 -12.31
C ARG A 157 15.96 10.24 -11.96
N LYS A 158 16.55 9.52 -11.01
CA LYS A 158 17.93 9.67 -10.55
C LYS A 158 18.59 8.30 -10.51
N PRO A 159 19.07 7.76 -11.63
CA PRO A 159 19.77 6.49 -11.65
C PRO A 159 21.10 6.59 -10.90
N THR A 160 21.47 5.55 -10.14
CA THR A 160 22.69 5.49 -9.33
C THR A 160 23.59 4.30 -9.69
N GLY A 161 23.21 3.51 -10.72
CA GLY A 161 23.95 2.34 -11.16
C GLY A 161 24.95 2.67 -12.25
N VAL A 162 26.09 1.93 -12.25
CA VAL A 162 27.03 1.89 -13.39
C VAL A 162 26.58 0.72 -14.25
N THR A 163 26.22 0.96 -15.52
CA THR A 163 26.04 -0.12 -16.49
C THR A 163 27.43 -0.55 -16.98
N GLU A 164 27.76 -1.82 -16.84
CA GLU A 164 28.97 -2.41 -17.45
C GLU A 164 28.76 -2.72 -18.96
N ARG A 165 28.02 -1.90 -19.68
CA ARG A 165 27.91 -2.05 -21.14
C ARG A 165 29.10 -1.40 -21.81
N GLU A 166 30.00 -2.21 -22.39
CA GLU A 166 30.91 -1.74 -23.40
C GLU A 166 30.09 -1.38 -24.65
N PHE A 167 30.06 -0.08 -25.00
CA PHE A 167 29.60 0.35 -26.32
C PHE A 167 30.70 0.00 -27.32
N ASN A 168 30.52 -1.10 -28.05
CA ASN A 168 31.35 -1.37 -29.23
C ASN A 168 30.88 -0.42 -30.34
N ASP A 169 31.73 0.58 -30.66
CA ASP A 169 31.58 1.45 -31.82
C ASP A 169 31.74 0.68 -33.13
#